data_744b9a087ee8fa9780c2b6fa2943ca1e
#
_entry.id   744b9a087ee8fa9780c2b6fa2943ca1e
#
_cell.length_a   1.000
_cell.length_b   1.000
_cell.length_c   1.000
_cell.angle_alpha   90.00
_cell.angle_beta   90.00
_cell.angle_gamma   90.00
#
_symmetry.space_group_name_H-M   'P 1'
#
loop_
_entity.id
_entity.type
_entity.pdbx_description
1 polymer ?
#
loop_
_entity_poly.entity_id
_entity_poly.type
_entity_poly.pdbx_seq_one_letter_code
_entity_poly.pdbx_strand_id
1 'polypeptide(L)'
;PTIAPYLLPRFFPQLMKKYPQLDIRVVEMKTNDIKKALQTEEIDAGIVASLAGMEEFRQIPLFYEQFYTYIARENRLFANEIIRTADLTGEQLWMLDEGHCFRDQLERFCQLKAARASQLAYHLGSMETFMRMVEGGKGITFIPELATLQLDDRQKELVRPFAIPCPTRQIILLTNRSFIRNTLLKTITQEITAAVPKEMLSLKATQALV
;
A
#
# COMPACT_ATOMS: atom_id res chain seq x y z
N PRO A 1 5.14 3.91 4.82
CA PRO A 1 4.02 3.95 5.80
C PRO A 1 2.82 3.10 5.39
N THR A 2 2.43 3.03 4.10
CA THR A 2 1.24 2.26 3.65
C THR A 2 1.50 0.78 3.38
N ILE A 3 2.72 0.31 3.55
CA ILE A 3 3.14 -1.09 3.35
C ILE A 3 3.57 -1.69 4.68
N ALA A 4 4.37 -0.95 5.45
CA ALA A 4 5.02 -1.44 6.66
C ALA A 4 4.05 -2.05 7.69
N PRO A 5 2.91 -1.42 8.07
CA PRO A 5 2.02 -1.96 9.08
C PRO A 5 1.42 -3.33 8.72
N TYR A 6 1.29 -3.62 7.43
CA TYR A 6 0.64 -4.84 6.95
C TYR A 6 1.62 -5.91 6.49
N LEU A 7 2.81 -5.53 6.03
CA LEU A 7 3.83 -6.45 5.52
C LEU A 7 4.82 -6.89 6.61
N LEU A 8 5.36 -5.94 7.39
CA LEU A 8 6.40 -6.26 8.39
C LEU A 8 5.98 -7.34 9.39
N PRO A 9 4.78 -7.28 10.01
CA PRO A 9 4.37 -8.29 10.98
C PRO A 9 4.29 -9.71 10.39
N ARG A 10 4.16 -9.83 9.06
CA ARG A 10 4.00 -11.11 8.38
C ARG A 10 5.31 -11.84 8.15
N PHE A 11 6.39 -11.13 7.89
CA PHE A 11 7.67 -11.78 7.56
C PHE A 11 8.82 -11.47 8.53
N PHE A 12 8.86 -10.24 9.07
CA PHE A 12 10.01 -9.76 9.81
C PHE A 12 10.32 -10.57 11.10
N PRO A 13 9.32 -10.92 11.94
CA PRO A 13 9.56 -11.75 13.12
C PRO A 13 10.15 -13.13 12.78
N GLN A 14 9.67 -13.74 11.68
CA GLN A 14 10.19 -15.03 11.22
C GLN A 14 11.59 -14.90 10.62
N LEU A 15 11.85 -13.83 9.86
CA LEU A 15 13.18 -13.53 9.33
C LEU A 15 14.21 -13.41 10.46
N MET A 16 13.92 -12.63 11.50
CA MET A 16 14.81 -12.43 12.63
C MET A 16 15.04 -13.73 13.43
N LYS A 17 14.02 -14.56 13.59
CA LYS A 17 14.15 -15.87 14.24
C LYS A 17 15.01 -16.84 13.44
N LYS A 18 14.86 -16.82 12.09
CA LYS A 18 15.57 -17.73 11.19
C LYS A 18 17.03 -17.32 10.96
N TYR A 19 17.31 -16.02 11.03
CA TYR A 19 18.61 -15.43 10.76
C TYR A 19 19.05 -14.48 11.90
N PRO A 20 19.31 -15.00 13.11
CA PRO A 20 19.60 -14.16 14.28
C PRO A 20 20.91 -13.37 14.18
N GLN A 21 21.74 -13.68 13.18
CA GLN A 21 23.00 -12.96 12.91
C GLN A 21 22.80 -11.70 12.05
N LEU A 22 21.58 -11.51 11.48
CA LEU A 22 21.30 -10.33 10.68
C LEU A 22 21.02 -9.12 11.57
N ASP A 23 21.80 -8.06 11.42
CA ASP A 23 21.47 -6.73 11.97
C ASP A 23 20.64 -5.97 10.93
N ILE A 24 19.33 -5.95 11.10
CA ILE A 24 18.39 -5.25 10.21
C ILE A 24 17.72 -4.14 11.00
N ARG A 25 17.91 -2.92 10.53
CA ARG A 25 17.23 -1.73 11.05
C ARG A 25 16.14 -1.31 10.08
N VAL A 26 14.93 -1.17 10.58
CA VAL A 26 13.77 -0.76 9.78
C VAL A 26 13.40 0.67 10.13
N VAL A 27 13.23 1.50 9.09
CA VAL A 27 12.77 2.89 9.20
C VAL A 27 11.62 3.10 8.24
N GLU A 28 10.54 3.75 8.69
CA GLU A 28 9.44 4.12 7.83
C GLU A 28 9.64 5.51 7.24
N MET A 29 9.60 5.60 5.92
CA MET A 29 9.80 6.83 5.17
C MET A 29 8.80 6.94 4.01
N LYS A 30 8.56 8.14 3.50
CA LYS A 30 7.86 8.34 2.22
C LYS A 30 8.76 7.89 1.06
N THR A 31 8.15 7.52 -0.06
CA THR A 31 8.89 6.98 -1.23
C THR A 31 10.00 7.91 -1.72
N ASN A 32 9.78 9.23 -1.75
CA ASN A 32 10.81 10.18 -2.18
C ASN A 32 11.98 10.26 -1.20
N ASP A 33 11.73 10.11 0.08
CA ASP A 33 12.80 10.09 1.10
C ASP A 33 13.58 8.78 1.04
N ILE A 34 12.92 7.63 0.77
CA ILE A 34 13.59 6.36 0.50
C ILE A 34 14.54 6.48 -0.70
N LYS A 35 14.09 7.10 -1.81
CA LYS A 35 14.94 7.32 -2.99
C LYS A 35 16.17 8.14 -2.65
N LYS A 36 16.02 9.24 -1.92
CA LYS A 36 17.15 10.08 -1.47
C LYS A 36 18.09 9.30 -0.55
N ALA A 37 17.55 8.59 0.44
CA ALA A 37 18.35 7.82 1.39
C ALA A 37 19.11 6.66 0.71
N LEU A 38 18.56 6.07 -0.36
CA LEU A 38 19.29 5.11 -1.21
C LEU A 38 20.42 5.78 -1.98
N GLN A 39 20.18 6.97 -2.57
CA GLN A 39 21.20 7.71 -3.31
C GLN A 39 22.36 8.15 -2.43
N THR A 40 22.10 8.51 -1.17
CA THR A 40 23.10 8.90 -0.18
C THR A 40 23.68 7.73 0.61
N GLU A 41 23.26 6.49 0.32
CA GLU A 41 23.68 5.26 1.00
C GLU A 41 23.37 5.26 2.52
N GLU A 42 22.38 6.08 2.94
CA GLU A 42 21.88 6.10 4.32
C GLU A 42 21.08 4.82 4.64
N ILE A 43 20.44 4.23 3.63
CA ILE A 43 19.78 2.93 3.70
C ILE A 43 20.27 2.01 2.59
N ASP A 44 20.26 0.70 2.85
CA ASP A 44 20.71 -0.33 1.91
C ASP A 44 19.62 -0.75 0.92
N ALA A 45 18.37 -0.77 1.36
CA ALA A 45 17.21 -1.21 0.56
C ALA A 45 15.94 -0.51 1.00
N GLY A 46 14.97 -0.39 0.07
CA GLY A 46 13.65 0.17 0.35
C GLY A 46 12.54 -0.69 -0.25
N ILE A 47 11.45 -0.90 0.48
CA ILE A 47 10.23 -1.55 -0.02
C ILE A 47 9.23 -0.46 -0.35
N VAL A 48 8.85 -0.36 -1.62
CA VAL A 48 7.98 0.72 -2.14
C VAL A 48 6.99 0.20 -3.17
N ALA A 49 5.96 0.99 -3.45
CA ALA A 49 5.18 0.78 -4.67
C ALA A 49 5.97 1.25 -5.89
N SER A 50 5.93 0.49 -6.97
CA SER A 50 6.59 0.84 -8.23
C SER A 50 5.96 2.10 -8.83
N LEU A 51 6.79 3.06 -9.21
CA LEU A 51 6.41 4.31 -9.84
C LEU A 51 7.44 4.67 -10.93
N ALA A 52 7.07 5.57 -11.83
CA ALA A 52 8.03 6.18 -12.76
C ALA A 52 9.15 6.93 -12.00
N GLY A 53 10.32 7.03 -12.59
CA GLY A 53 11.48 7.73 -12.00
C GLY A 53 12.23 6.90 -10.94
N MET A 54 12.23 5.58 -11.09
CA MET A 54 13.02 4.63 -10.29
C MET A 54 14.04 3.86 -11.11
N GLU A 55 14.24 4.25 -12.36
CA GLU A 55 15.09 3.54 -13.35
C GLU A 55 16.58 3.54 -12.97
N GLU A 56 17.00 4.49 -12.15
CA GLU A 56 18.37 4.56 -11.61
C GLU A 56 18.68 3.47 -10.58
N PHE A 57 17.64 2.91 -9.94
CA PHE A 57 17.78 1.86 -8.94
C PHE A 57 17.65 0.47 -9.55
N ARG A 58 18.18 -0.53 -8.85
CA ARG A 58 17.85 -1.92 -9.10
C ARG A 58 16.49 -2.21 -8.48
N GLN A 59 15.57 -2.70 -9.29
CA GLN A 59 14.19 -3.01 -8.90
C GLN A 59 13.98 -4.53 -8.88
N ILE A 60 13.47 -5.06 -7.78
CA ILE A 60 13.15 -6.47 -7.62
C ILE A 60 11.66 -6.57 -7.31
N PRO A 61 10.82 -7.10 -8.24
CA PRO A 61 9.41 -7.31 -7.99
C PRO A 61 9.19 -8.25 -6.81
N LEU A 62 8.26 -7.89 -5.93
CA LEU A 62 7.87 -8.69 -4.77
C LEU A 62 6.49 -9.29 -4.94
N PHE A 63 5.47 -8.45 -5.07
CA PHE A 63 4.08 -8.87 -5.23
C PHE A 63 3.22 -7.74 -5.80
N TYR A 64 1.97 -8.07 -6.12
CA TYR A 64 0.92 -7.16 -6.60
C TYR A 64 -0.17 -7.07 -5.55
N GLU A 65 -0.71 -5.89 -5.33
CA GLU A 65 -1.65 -5.61 -4.26
C GLU A 65 -2.77 -4.71 -4.77
N GLN A 66 -4.01 -5.20 -4.68
CA GLN A 66 -5.20 -4.44 -5.04
C GLN A 66 -5.50 -3.36 -4.00
N PHE A 67 -6.21 -2.33 -4.44
CA PHE A 67 -6.85 -1.38 -3.55
C PHE A 67 -8.30 -1.80 -3.32
N TYR A 68 -8.78 -1.58 -2.10
CA TYR A 68 -10.16 -1.74 -1.70
C TYR A 68 -10.71 -0.42 -1.17
N THR A 69 -12.00 -0.19 -1.27
CA THR A 69 -12.67 0.87 -0.54
C THR A 69 -13.08 0.35 0.85
N TYR A 70 -13.00 1.22 1.83
CA TYR A 70 -13.45 0.99 3.20
C TYR A 70 -14.53 2.03 3.51
N ILE A 71 -15.78 1.60 3.68
CA ILE A 71 -16.98 2.42 3.56
C ILE A 71 -17.76 2.41 4.87
N ALA A 72 -18.09 3.59 5.41
CA ALA A 72 -18.92 3.72 6.58
C ALA A 72 -20.31 3.12 6.35
N ARG A 73 -20.88 2.47 7.37
CA ARG A 73 -22.22 1.83 7.30
C ARG A 73 -23.33 2.82 6.92
N GLU A 74 -23.18 4.09 7.32
CA GLU A 74 -24.14 5.15 7.05
C GLU A 74 -24.02 5.76 5.64
N ASN A 75 -22.95 5.39 4.92
CA ASN A 75 -22.75 5.89 3.56
C ASN A 75 -23.65 5.14 2.57
N ARG A 76 -24.22 5.88 1.59
CA ARG A 76 -25.13 5.31 0.55
C ARG A 76 -24.48 4.18 -0.27
N LEU A 77 -23.14 4.18 -0.41
CA LEU A 77 -22.40 3.16 -1.15
C LEU A 77 -22.18 1.87 -0.33
N PHE A 78 -22.50 1.87 0.95
CA PHE A 78 -22.33 0.68 1.80
C PHE A 78 -23.15 -0.52 1.30
N ALA A 79 -24.33 -0.27 0.70
CA ALA A 79 -25.18 -1.32 0.14
C ALA A 79 -24.64 -1.93 -1.18
N ASN A 80 -23.65 -1.30 -1.81
CA ASN A 80 -23.10 -1.79 -3.06
C ASN A 80 -22.08 -2.91 -2.76
N GLU A 81 -22.15 -4.02 -3.49
CA GLU A 81 -21.16 -5.10 -3.40
C GLU A 81 -19.83 -4.74 -4.08
N ILE A 82 -19.88 -3.89 -5.08
CA ILE A 82 -18.75 -3.47 -5.93
C ILE A 82 -18.81 -1.97 -6.13
N ILE A 83 -17.67 -1.30 -6.06
CA ILE A 83 -17.58 0.15 -6.24
C ILE A 83 -16.94 0.48 -7.60
N ARG A 84 -17.59 1.34 -8.36
CA ARG A 84 -17.03 1.95 -9.57
C ARG A 84 -16.40 3.29 -9.25
N THR A 85 -15.40 3.68 -10.00
CA THR A 85 -14.75 4.99 -9.82
C THR A 85 -15.73 6.16 -9.88
N ALA A 86 -16.75 6.07 -10.76
CA ALA A 86 -17.80 7.07 -10.89
C ALA A 86 -18.68 7.22 -9.64
N ASP A 87 -18.84 6.15 -8.85
CA ASP A 87 -19.66 6.16 -7.64
C ASP A 87 -19.05 7.04 -6.54
N LEU A 88 -17.74 7.25 -6.59
CA LEU A 88 -16.99 8.05 -5.62
C LEU A 88 -17.16 9.56 -5.81
N THR A 89 -17.76 9.99 -6.93
CA THR A 89 -17.98 11.40 -7.20
C THR A 89 -18.93 12.03 -6.18
N GLY A 90 -18.47 13.09 -5.52
CA GLY A 90 -19.24 13.80 -4.51
C GLY A 90 -19.22 13.17 -3.11
N GLU A 91 -18.55 12.03 -2.95
CA GLU A 91 -18.40 11.39 -1.65
C GLU A 91 -17.35 12.08 -0.76
N GLN A 92 -17.52 11.97 0.55
CA GLN A 92 -16.50 12.36 1.51
C GLN A 92 -15.40 11.29 1.55
N LEU A 93 -14.22 11.65 1.04
CA LEU A 93 -13.06 10.75 0.99
C LEU A 93 -12.01 11.15 2.03
N TRP A 94 -11.57 10.19 2.82
CA TRP A 94 -10.41 10.31 3.69
C TRP A 94 -9.20 9.78 2.93
N MET A 95 -8.25 10.67 2.60
CA MET A 95 -7.07 10.33 1.80
C MET A 95 -5.80 10.81 2.49
N LEU A 96 -4.72 10.06 2.29
CA LEU A 96 -3.40 10.44 2.78
C LEU A 96 -2.95 11.78 2.15
N ASP A 97 -2.07 12.49 2.85
CA ASP A 97 -1.49 13.74 2.38
C ASP A 97 -0.66 13.56 1.10
N GLU A 98 -0.36 14.68 0.46
CA GLU A 98 0.55 14.75 -0.68
C GLU A 98 1.92 14.12 -0.38
N GLY A 99 2.51 13.49 -1.41
CA GLY A 99 3.78 12.78 -1.30
C GLY A 99 3.66 11.34 -0.83
N HIS A 100 2.45 10.83 -0.60
CA HIS A 100 2.20 9.40 -0.48
C HIS A 100 1.82 8.82 -1.85
N CYS A 101 2.66 7.93 -2.39
CA CYS A 101 2.40 7.28 -3.67
C CYS A 101 1.03 6.57 -3.73
N PHE A 102 0.54 6.10 -2.60
CA PHE A 102 -0.78 5.49 -2.45
C PHE A 102 -1.91 6.45 -2.85
N ARG A 103 -1.84 7.72 -2.44
CA ARG A 103 -2.78 8.77 -2.83
C ARG A 103 -2.68 9.06 -4.32
N ASP A 104 -1.46 9.29 -4.82
CA ASP A 104 -1.22 9.67 -6.21
C ASP A 104 -1.73 8.59 -7.18
N GLN A 105 -1.56 7.31 -6.83
CA GLN A 105 -2.05 6.17 -7.61
C GLN A 105 -3.57 6.14 -7.65
N LEU A 106 -4.25 6.31 -6.51
CA LEU A 106 -5.71 6.35 -6.44
C LEU A 106 -6.31 7.56 -7.15
N GLU A 107 -5.72 8.75 -7.00
CA GLU A 107 -6.19 9.96 -7.68
C GLU A 107 -6.13 9.80 -9.21
N ARG A 108 -5.05 9.19 -9.73
CA ARG A 108 -4.91 8.92 -11.17
C ARG A 108 -5.95 7.91 -11.64
N PHE A 109 -6.10 6.79 -10.95
CA PHE A 109 -7.02 5.73 -11.34
C PHE A 109 -8.48 6.19 -11.28
N CYS A 110 -8.88 6.79 -10.17
CA CYS A 110 -10.25 7.23 -9.96
C CYS A 110 -10.57 8.57 -10.63
N GLN A 111 -9.59 9.22 -11.31
CA GLN A 111 -9.74 10.56 -11.89
C GLN A 111 -10.27 11.58 -10.86
N LEU A 112 -9.90 11.42 -9.60
CA LEU A 112 -10.38 12.22 -8.47
C LEU A 112 -9.83 13.65 -8.45
N LYS A 113 -9.40 14.21 -9.58
CA LYS A 113 -8.90 15.61 -9.70
C LYS A 113 -9.82 16.67 -9.10
N ALA A 114 -11.07 16.32 -8.80
CA ALA A 114 -12.08 17.18 -8.18
C ALA A 114 -12.65 16.61 -6.87
N ALA A 115 -12.20 15.44 -6.39
CA ALA A 115 -12.56 15.03 -5.05
C ALA A 115 -11.87 16.01 -4.11
N ARG A 116 -12.60 17.03 -3.67
CA ARG A 116 -12.14 17.94 -2.64
C ARG A 116 -11.72 17.09 -1.47
N ALA A 117 -10.41 16.98 -1.27
CA ALA A 117 -9.90 16.58 0.01
C ALA A 117 -10.73 17.31 1.05
N SER A 118 -11.38 16.57 1.92
CA SER A 118 -12.21 17.15 2.97
C SER A 118 -11.47 18.37 3.51
N GLN A 119 -12.10 19.55 3.53
CA GLN A 119 -11.51 20.80 4.06
C GLN A 119 -11.18 20.70 5.56
N LEU A 120 -11.35 19.54 6.17
CA LEU A 120 -10.93 19.26 7.53
C LEU A 120 -9.41 19.05 7.51
N ALA A 121 -8.71 20.00 8.09
CA ALA A 121 -7.26 20.11 8.18
C ALA A 121 -6.59 18.97 8.98
N TYR A 122 -6.67 17.72 8.49
CA TYR A 122 -5.83 16.63 8.97
C TYR A 122 -4.62 16.52 8.04
N HIS A 123 -3.53 17.22 8.40
CA HIS A 123 -2.30 17.26 7.61
C HIS A 123 -1.39 16.04 7.78
N LEU A 124 -1.72 15.10 8.66
CA LEU A 124 -0.93 13.91 8.95
C LEU A 124 -1.89 12.74 9.20
N GLY A 125 -2.44 12.20 8.14
CA GLY A 125 -3.28 11.03 8.26
C GLY A 125 -2.46 9.73 8.20
N SER A 126 -2.60 8.86 9.18
CA SER A 126 -2.29 7.46 8.98
C SER A 126 -3.53 6.77 8.40
N MET A 127 -3.32 5.72 7.61
CA MET A 127 -4.41 4.91 7.07
C MET A 127 -5.28 4.32 8.18
N GLU A 128 -4.68 3.91 9.29
CA GLU A 128 -5.38 3.43 10.48
C GLU A 128 -6.32 4.50 11.05
N THR A 129 -5.88 5.74 11.11
CA THR A 129 -6.74 6.85 11.57
C THR A 129 -7.97 6.98 10.68
N PHE A 130 -7.82 6.91 9.36
CA PHE A 130 -8.94 7.01 8.44
C PHE A 130 -9.89 5.81 8.56
N MET A 131 -9.37 4.61 8.76
CA MET A 131 -10.21 3.45 9.02
C MET A 131 -11.07 3.66 10.29
N ARG A 132 -10.49 4.18 11.37
CA ARG A 132 -11.26 4.51 12.59
C ARG A 132 -12.30 5.61 12.36
N MET A 133 -12.01 6.61 11.52
CA MET A 133 -12.99 7.63 11.13
C MET A 133 -14.18 7.03 10.37
N VAL A 134 -13.92 6.10 9.47
CA VAL A 134 -14.96 5.36 8.73
C VAL A 134 -15.77 4.46 9.66
N GLU A 135 -15.12 3.76 10.59
CA GLU A 135 -15.79 2.95 11.63
C GLU A 135 -16.68 3.81 12.53
N GLY A 136 -16.32 5.08 12.75
CA GLY A 136 -17.13 6.09 13.44
C GLY A 136 -18.33 6.62 12.65
N GLY A 137 -18.61 6.06 11.46
CA GLY A 137 -19.81 6.34 10.68
C GLY A 137 -19.69 7.39 9.59
N LYS A 138 -18.46 7.85 9.22
CA LYS A 138 -18.30 8.92 8.23
C LYS A 138 -17.35 8.58 7.08
N GLY A 139 -17.83 8.78 5.85
CA GLY A 139 -17.04 8.82 4.64
C GLY A 139 -16.53 7.47 4.16
N ILE A 140 -15.52 7.54 3.32
CA ILE A 140 -14.88 6.41 2.65
C ILE A 140 -13.37 6.62 2.73
N THR A 141 -12.62 5.56 2.95
CA THR A 141 -11.18 5.54 2.73
C THR A 141 -10.79 4.36 1.84
N PHE A 142 -9.51 4.28 1.52
CA PHE A 142 -8.96 3.22 0.69
C PHE A 142 -7.92 2.45 1.48
N ILE A 143 -7.92 1.13 1.33
CA ILE A 143 -6.99 0.25 2.02
C ILE A 143 -6.32 -0.72 1.03
N PRO A 144 -5.07 -1.12 1.29
CA PRO A 144 -4.41 -2.13 0.47
C PRO A 144 -4.92 -3.54 0.81
N GLU A 145 -4.77 -4.47 -0.13
CA GLU A 145 -5.20 -5.86 0.01
C GLU A 145 -4.62 -6.53 1.27
N LEU A 146 -3.35 -6.31 1.58
CA LEU A 146 -2.74 -6.87 2.80
C LEU A 146 -3.41 -6.39 4.09
N ALA A 147 -3.97 -5.18 4.11
CA ALA A 147 -4.72 -4.68 5.26
C ALA A 147 -5.98 -5.54 5.50
N THR A 148 -6.67 -5.99 4.43
CA THR A 148 -7.90 -6.79 4.56
C THR A 148 -7.68 -8.12 5.29
N LEU A 149 -6.45 -8.64 5.28
CA LEU A 149 -6.07 -9.89 5.94
C LEU A 149 -5.91 -9.77 7.47
N GLN A 150 -5.92 -8.55 8.00
CA GLN A 150 -5.76 -8.25 9.42
C GLN A 150 -7.06 -7.75 10.08
N LEU A 151 -8.12 -7.57 9.28
CA LEU A 151 -9.41 -7.06 9.73
C LEU A 151 -10.19 -8.12 10.51
N ASP A 152 -10.87 -7.69 11.56
CA ASP A 152 -11.91 -8.48 12.21
C ASP A 152 -13.18 -8.58 11.35
N ASP A 153 -14.14 -9.39 11.78
CA ASP A 153 -15.36 -9.64 10.99
C ASP A 153 -16.23 -8.38 10.82
N ARG A 154 -16.26 -7.49 11.82
CA ARG A 154 -17.01 -6.22 11.74
C ARG A 154 -16.37 -5.26 10.76
N GLN A 155 -15.05 -5.22 10.72
CA GLN A 155 -14.27 -4.41 9.81
C GLN A 155 -14.37 -4.92 8.37
N LYS A 156 -14.33 -6.24 8.15
CA LYS A 156 -14.53 -6.85 6.83
C LYS A 156 -15.85 -6.46 6.17
N GLU A 157 -16.91 -6.26 6.97
CA GLU A 157 -18.19 -5.80 6.44
C GLU A 157 -18.13 -4.40 5.81
N LEU A 158 -17.15 -3.59 6.13
CA LEU A 158 -16.95 -2.25 5.58
C LEU A 158 -16.15 -2.25 4.26
N VAL A 159 -15.54 -3.39 3.89
CA VAL A 159 -14.70 -3.51 2.70
C VAL A 159 -15.53 -3.75 1.45
N ARG A 160 -15.24 -3.01 0.37
CA ARG A 160 -15.81 -3.27 -0.96
C ARG A 160 -14.71 -3.28 -2.02
N PRO A 161 -14.72 -4.27 -2.92
CA PRO A 161 -13.80 -4.29 -4.06
C PRO A 161 -14.19 -3.24 -5.09
N PHE A 162 -13.22 -2.82 -5.90
CA PHE A 162 -13.48 -2.06 -7.11
C PHE A 162 -14.02 -2.96 -8.24
N ALA A 163 -14.79 -2.38 -9.14
CA ALA A 163 -15.13 -3.00 -10.41
C ALA A 163 -13.87 -3.27 -11.23
N ILE A 164 -13.96 -4.30 -12.09
CA ILE A 164 -12.88 -4.65 -13.02
C ILE A 164 -12.76 -3.58 -14.12
N PRO A 165 -11.53 -3.16 -14.44
CA PRO A 165 -10.23 -3.63 -13.90
C PRO A 165 -9.95 -3.04 -12.51
N CYS A 166 -9.57 -3.91 -11.57
CA CYS A 166 -9.29 -3.51 -10.19
C CYS A 166 -7.97 -2.73 -10.10
N PRO A 167 -7.92 -1.55 -9.47
CA PRO A 167 -6.68 -0.81 -9.27
C PRO A 167 -5.69 -1.65 -8.43
N THR A 168 -4.48 -1.79 -8.94
CA THR A 168 -3.47 -2.66 -8.34
C THR A 168 -2.11 -1.96 -8.39
N ARG A 169 -1.36 -2.03 -7.31
CA ARG A 169 0.02 -1.55 -7.27
C ARG A 169 0.99 -2.73 -7.24
N GLN A 170 2.15 -2.57 -7.89
CA GLN A 170 3.26 -3.49 -7.76
C GLN A 170 4.14 -3.04 -6.60
N ILE A 171 4.41 -3.93 -5.67
CA ILE A 171 5.37 -3.71 -4.59
C ILE A 171 6.72 -4.28 -5.01
N ILE A 172 7.75 -3.47 -4.85
CA ILE A 172 9.12 -3.78 -5.27
C ILE A 172 10.11 -3.53 -4.13
N LEU A 173 11.22 -4.24 -4.17
CA LEU A 173 12.41 -3.93 -3.38
C LEU A 173 13.35 -3.10 -4.25
N LEU A 174 13.72 -1.92 -3.78
CA LEU A 174 14.70 -1.03 -4.38
C LEU A 174 16.06 -1.16 -3.69
N THR A 175 17.13 -1.16 -4.46
CA THR A 175 18.51 -0.98 -3.95
C THR A 175 19.29 -0.12 -4.89
N ASN A 176 20.40 0.44 -4.41
CA ASN A 176 21.40 1.02 -5.31
C ASN A 176 21.89 -0.06 -6.27
N ARG A 177 22.24 0.28 -7.50
CA ARG A 177 22.78 -0.68 -8.50
C ARG A 177 24.14 -1.25 -8.07
N SER A 178 24.90 -0.49 -7.29
CA SER A 178 26.17 -0.91 -6.71
C SER A 178 26.06 -1.89 -5.55
N PHE A 179 24.85 -2.18 -5.06
CA PHE A 179 24.64 -3.06 -3.91
C PHE A 179 25.04 -4.51 -4.23
N ILE A 180 26.06 -5.01 -3.52
CA ILE A 180 26.74 -6.29 -3.84
C ILE A 180 26.23 -7.50 -3.05
N ARG A 181 25.48 -7.30 -1.95
CA ARG A 181 25.02 -8.40 -1.07
C ARG A 181 23.83 -9.16 -1.67
N ASN A 182 24.03 -9.78 -2.85
CA ASN A 182 22.95 -10.44 -3.59
C ASN A 182 22.28 -11.60 -2.83
N THR A 183 23.04 -12.35 -2.03
CA THR A 183 22.48 -13.44 -1.21
C THR A 183 21.50 -12.90 -0.18
N LEU A 184 21.83 -11.78 0.47
CA LEU A 184 20.95 -11.11 1.42
C LEU A 184 19.65 -10.64 0.75
N LEU A 185 19.76 -9.98 -0.41
CA LEU A 185 18.58 -9.56 -1.18
C LEU A 185 17.70 -10.74 -1.55
N LYS A 186 18.28 -11.83 -2.03
CA LYS A 186 17.55 -13.05 -2.37
C LYS A 186 16.82 -13.63 -1.15
N THR A 187 17.50 -13.69 0.00
CA THR A 187 16.91 -14.17 1.25
C THR A 187 15.73 -13.31 1.67
N ILE A 188 15.91 -11.98 1.74
CA ILE A 188 14.83 -11.05 2.11
C ILE A 188 13.64 -11.16 1.14
N THR A 189 13.91 -11.19 -0.18
CA THR A 189 12.87 -11.34 -1.20
C THR A 189 12.08 -12.63 -1.01
N GLN A 190 12.77 -13.75 -0.76
CA GLN A 190 12.12 -15.04 -0.53
C GLN A 190 11.25 -15.06 0.72
N GLU A 191 11.72 -14.49 1.84
CA GLU A 191 10.92 -14.43 3.07
C GLU A 191 9.69 -13.52 2.90
N ILE A 192 9.82 -12.40 2.17
CA ILE A 192 8.67 -11.52 1.87
C ILE A 192 7.67 -12.24 0.97
N THR A 193 8.11 -12.83 -0.13
CA THR A 193 7.20 -13.51 -1.08
C THR A 193 6.53 -14.74 -0.48
N ALA A 194 7.20 -15.42 0.46
CA ALA A 194 6.60 -16.52 1.20
C ALA A 194 5.55 -16.08 2.24
N ALA A 195 5.61 -14.82 2.67
CA ALA A 195 4.71 -14.27 3.69
C ALA A 195 3.43 -13.63 3.13
N VAL A 196 3.33 -13.47 1.80
CA VAL A 196 2.14 -12.94 1.13
C VAL A 196 1.34 -14.06 0.46
N PRO A 197 0.02 -13.89 0.27
CA PRO A 197 -0.80 -14.85 -0.47
C PRO A 197 -0.24 -15.13 -1.87
N LYS A 198 -0.29 -16.38 -2.31
CA LYS A 198 0.24 -16.79 -3.62
C LYS A 198 -0.43 -16.04 -4.78
N GLU A 199 -1.70 -15.70 -4.61
CA GLU A 199 -2.50 -14.96 -5.58
C GLU A 199 -1.97 -13.55 -5.84
N MET A 200 -1.17 -13.00 -4.93
CA MET A 200 -0.55 -11.69 -5.06
C MET A 200 0.81 -11.73 -5.77
N LEU A 201 1.37 -12.90 -6.05
CA LEU A 201 2.68 -13.03 -6.69
C LEU A 201 2.66 -12.76 -8.20
N SER A 202 1.49 -12.69 -8.81
CA SER A 202 1.33 -12.41 -10.24
C SER A 202 0.18 -11.45 -10.50
N LEU A 203 0.34 -10.58 -11.49
CA LEU A 203 -0.72 -9.68 -11.95
C LEU A 203 -1.79 -10.49 -12.67
N LYS A 204 -3.06 -10.31 -12.30
CA LYS A 204 -4.21 -10.99 -12.89
C LYS A 204 -4.79 -10.16 -14.05
N ALA A 205 -5.46 -10.82 -15.00
CA ALA A 205 -6.13 -10.15 -16.11
C ALA A 205 -7.25 -9.17 -15.68
N THR A 206 -7.78 -9.33 -14.48
CA THR A 206 -8.80 -8.46 -13.87
C THR A 206 -8.23 -7.22 -13.17
N GLN A 207 -6.92 -7.06 -13.17
CA GLN A 207 -6.20 -5.99 -12.46
C GLN A 207 -5.60 -5.00 -13.44
N ALA A 208 -5.57 -3.72 -13.05
CA ALA A 208 -4.87 -2.66 -13.76
C ALA A 208 -3.80 -2.04 -12.85
N LEU A 209 -2.56 -1.97 -13.33
CA LEU A 209 -1.49 -1.27 -12.62
C LEU A 209 -1.76 0.25 -12.63
N VAL A 210 -1.55 0.89 -11.49
CA VAL A 210 -1.80 2.32 -11.25
C VAL A 210 -0.55 3.04 -10.75
#